data_2efcd8350462a7dc1dace80b08942eec
#
_entry.id   2efcd8350462a7dc1dace80b08942eec
#
_cell.length_a   1.000
_cell.length_b   1.000
_cell.length_c   1.000
_cell.angle_alpha   90.00
_cell.angle_beta   90.00
_cell.angle_gamma   90.00
#
_symmetry.space_group_name_H-M   'P 1'
#
loop_
_entity.id
_entity.type
_entity.pdbx_description
1 polymer ?
#
loop_
_entity_poly.entity_id
_entity_poly.type
_entity_poly.pdbx_seq_one_letter_code
_entity_poly.pdbx_strand_id
1 'polypeptide(L)'
;MDMEGTSRLKIFTGTAHPALAKEISDYIGVPLGKSLCGRFNNGEIQVMINESVRGKDCFIIQPTGSPVNDNLMEMLIMVDALKR
;
A
#
# COMPACT_ATOMS: atom_id res chain seq x y z
N MET A 1 0.21 -13.71 18.85
CA MET A 1 1.02 -12.79 18.05
C MET A 1 1.65 -11.75 18.96
N ASP A 2 2.93 -11.49 18.75
CA ASP A 2 3.69 -10.55 19.54
C ASP A 2 3.22 -9.11 19.25
N MET A 3 2.87 -8.37 20.30
CA MET A 3 2.43 -6.99 20.17
C MET A 3 3.50 -6.09 19.54
N GLU A 4 4.77 -6.33 19.89
CA GLU A 4 5.88 -5.59 19.32
C GLU A 4 6.01 -5.82 17.83
N GLY A 5 5.92 -7.08 17.39
CA GLY A 5 5.96 -7.42 15.98
C GLY A 5 4.80 -6.78 15.23
N THR A 6 3.60 -6.80 15.82
CA THR A 6 2.42 -6.20 15.20
C THR A 6 2.56 -4.68 15.07
N SER A 7 3.16 -4.02 16.08
CA SER A 7 3.30 -2.56 16.04
C SER A 7 4.31 -2.08 15.00
N ARG A 8 5.18 -2.98 14.51
CA ARG A 8 6.15 -2.65 13.47
C ARG A 8 5.62 -2.88 12.06
N LEU A 9 4.49 -3.57 11.94
CA LEU A 9 3.91 -3.86 10.64
C LEU A 9 3.10 -2.69 10.12
N LYS A 10 3.30 -2.38 8.85
CA LYS A 10 2.46 -1.43 8.11
C LYS A 10 2.03 -2.09 6.81
N ILE A 11 0.75 -1.98 6.51
CA ILE A 11 0.18 -2.56 5.29
C ILE A 11 -0.38 -1.42 4.46
N PHE A 12 0.11 -1.32 3.23
CA PHE A 12 -0.38 -0.32 2.28
C PHE A 12 -1.03 -1.04 1.11
N THR A 13 -2.01 -0.39 0.52
CA THR A 13 -2.70 -0.95 -0.64
C THR A 13 -2.69 0.05 -1.78
N GLY A 14 -2.51 -0.46 -2.99
CA GLY A 14 -2.83 0.29 -4.19
C GLY A 14 -4.34 0.24 -4.45
N THR A 15 -4.74 0.68 -5.63
CA THR A 15 -6.16 0.82 -5.96
C THR A 15 -6.77 -0.39 -6.65
N ALA A 16 -5.96 -1.44 -6.91
CA ALA A 16 -6.43 -2.58 -7.69
C ALA A 16 -7.51 -3.39 -7.00
N HIS A 17 -7.40 -3.54 -5.67
CA HIS A 17 -8.37 -4.38 -4.95
C HIS A 17 -8.49 -3.95 -3.49
N PRO A 18 -9.12 -2.80 -3.22
CA PRO A 18 -9.23 -2.28 -1.84
C PRO A 18 -9.95 -3.24 -0.89
N ALA A 19 -10.95 -3.96 -1.36
CA ALA A 19 -11.70 -4.89 -0.52
C ALA A 19 -10.82 -6.04 -0.02
N LEU A 20 -9.95 -6.57 -0.87
CA LEU A 20 -9.01 -7.62 -0.47
C LEU A 20 -8.04 -7.11 0.58
N ALA A 21 -7.52 -5.91 0.38
CA ALA A 21 -6.60 -5.30 1.34
C ALA A 21 -7.25 -5.13 2.71
N LYS A 22 -8.50 -4.69 2.72
CA LYS A 22 -9.24 -4.53 3.97
C LYS A 22 -9.48 -5.87 4.65
N GLU A 23 -9.82 -6.90 3.91
CA GLU A 23 -10.01 -8.24 4.47
C GLU A 23 -8.72 -8.77 5.10
N ILE A 24 -7.59 -8.58 4.43
CA ILE A 24 -6.29 -9.01 4.97
C ILE A 24 -5.96 -8.22 6.22
N SER A 25 -6.16 -6.91 6.18
CA SER A 25 -5.93 -6.04 7.32
C SER A 25 -6.75 -6.49 8.54
N ASP A 26 -8.03 -6.77 8.34
CA ASP A 26 -8.92 -7.22 9.40
C ASP A 26 -8.51 -8.58 9.95
N TYR A 27 -8.11 -9.48 9.08
CA TYR A 27 -7.70 -10.82 9.48
C TYR A 27 -6.42 -10.81 10.32
N ILE A 28 -5.45 -10.00 9.94
CA ILE A 28 -4.17 -9.89 10.65
C ILE A 28 -4.30 -9.02 11.90
N GLY A 29 -5.27 -8.09 11.92
CA GLY A 29 -5.44 -7.17 13.01
C GLY A 29 -4.54 -5.94 12.92
N VAL A 30 -4.02 -5.65 11.74
CA VAL A 30 -3.16 -4.48 11.50
C VAL A 30 -3.91 -3.54 10.55
N PRO A 31 -4.20 -2.29 10.98
CA PRO A 31 -4.93 -1.37 10.11
C PRO A 31 -4.11 -0.98 8.88
N LEU A 32 -4.81 -0.64 7.81
CA LEU A 32 -4.16 -0.15 6.60
C LEU A 32 -3.44 1.16 6.87
N GLY A 33 -2.26 1.32 6.29
CA GLY A 33 -1.48 2.54 6.40
C GLY A 33 -2.13 3.69 5.66
N LYS A 34 -1.76 4.90 6.05
CA LYS A 34 -2.30 6.12 5.46
C LYS A 34 -1.53 6.45 4.19
N SER A 35 -2.16 6.22 3.06
CA SER A 35 -1.58 6.55 1.76
C SER A 35 -2.67 7.05 0.84
N LEU A 36 -2.26 7.80 -0.15
CA LEU A 36 -3.14 8.32 -1.18
C LEU A 36 -2.60 7.87 -2.53
N CYS A 37 -3.42 7.18 -3.29
CA CYS A 37 -3.08 6.76 -4.65
C CYS A 37 -4.11 7.35 -5.60
N GLY A 38 -3.65 8.00 -6.65
CA GLY A 38 -4.56 8.60 -7.61
C GLY A 38 -3.85 8.90 -8.90
N ARG A 39 -4.52 9.66 -9.75
CA ARG A 39 -3.98 10.06 -11.04
C ARG A 39 -4.13 11.55 -11.23
N PHE A 40 -3.13 12.15 -11.84
CA PHE A 40 -3.25 13.52 -12.33
C PHE A 40 -4.17 13.56 -13.55
N ASN A 41 -4.56 14.76 -13.95
CA ASN A 41 -5.43 14.96 -15.13
C ASN A 41 -4.85 14.38 -16.41
N ASN A 42 -3.53 14.31 -16.49
CA ASN A 42 -2.83 13.72 -17.65
C ASN A 42 -2.69 12.19 -17.56
N GLY A 43 -3.29 11.55 -16.56
CA GLY A 43 -3.22 10.11 -16.38
C GLY A 43 -2.01 9.61 -15.61
N GLU A 44 -1.11 10.49 -15.21
CA GLU A 44 0.07 10.11 -14.45
C GLU A 44 -0.30 9.65 -13.06
N ILE A 45 0.33 8.56 -12.60
CA ILE A 45 0.03 7.96 -11.29
C ILE A 45 0.74 8.74 -10.19
N GLN A 46 0.02 9.04 -9.13
CA GLN A 46 0.54 9.72 -7.96
C GLN A 46 0.35 8.84 -6.73
N VAL A 47 1.40 8.71 -5.92
CA VAL A 47 1.33 8.01 -4.64
C VAL A 47 1.90 8.92 -3.55
N MET A 48 1.15 9.05 -2.47
CA MET A 48 1.56 9.81 -1.30
C MET A 48 1.44 8.95 -0.07
N ILE A 49 2.52 8.85 0.71
CA ILE A 49 2.50 8.14 1.98
C ILE A 49 2.31 9.17 3.09
N ASN A 50 1.19 9.08 3.78
CA ASN A 50 0.75 10.11 4.74
C ASN A 50 1.05 9.76 6.19
N GLU A 51 2.08 8.94 6.41
CA GLU A 51 2.56 8.66 7.77
C GLU A 51 4.02 8.27 7.72
N SER A 52 4.68 8.34 8.87
CA SER A 52 6.07 7.92 8.96
C SER A 52 6.17 6.40 8.91
N VAL A 53 7.06 5.89 8.05
CA VAL A 53 7.30 4.45 7.93
C VAL A 53 8.71 4.07 8.37
N ARG A 54 9.45 5.02 8.94
CA ARG A 54 10.81 4.76 9.40
C ARG A 54 10.80 3.69 10.49
N GLY A 55 11.65 2.68 10.34
CA GLY A 55 11.74 1.59 11.29
C GLY A 55 10.57 0.62 11.27
N LYS A 56 9.74 0.69 10.23
CA LYS A 56 8.58 -0.19 10.10
C LYS A 56 8.80 -1.20 8.98
N ASP A 57 8.19 -2.36 9.15
CA ASP A 57 8.13 -3.38 8.09
C ASP A 57 6.88 -3.10 7.26
N CYS A 58 7.08 -2.68 6.02
CA CYS A 58 6.00 -2.28 5.14
C CYS A 58 5.67 -3.38 4.14
N PHE A 59 4.39 -3.70 4.03
CA PHE A 59 3.87 -4.66 3.06
C PHE A 59 2.92 -3.94 2.14
N ILE A 60 2.97 -4.29 0.87
CA ILE A 60 2.11 -3.71 -0.16
C ILE A 60 1.19 -4.80 -0.68
N ILE A 61 -0.10 -4.50 -0.70
CA ILE A 61 -1.10 -5.37 -1.31
C ILE A 61 -1.58 -4.70 -2.58
N GLN A 62 -1.16 -5.23 -3.72
CA GLN A 62 -1.54 -4.70 -5.02
C GLN A 62 -1.52 -5.82 -6.06
N PRO A 63 -2.64 -6.53 -6.22
CA PRO A 63 -2.73 -7.52 -7.29
C PRO A 63 -2.50 -6.84 -8.64
N THR A 64 -1.73 -7.51 -9.50
CA THR A 64 -1.36 -6.95 -10.80
C THR A 64 -2.18 -7.56 -11.94
N GLY A 65 -3.44 -7.86 -11.67
CA GLY A 65 -4.38 -8.27 -12.71
C GLY A 65 -4.71 -7.11 -13.65
N SER A 66 -5.69 -7.32 -14.49
CA SER A 66 -6.09 -6.32 -15.49
C SER A 66 -6.67 -5.07 -14.82
N PRO A 67 -6.27 -3.86 -15.23
CA PRO A 67 -5.25 -3.53 -16.25
C PRO A 67 -3.84 -3.70 -15.68
N VAL A 68 -3.08 -4.63 -16.27
CA VAL A 68 -1.80 -5.09 -15.72
C VAL A 68 -0.76 -3.97 -15.64
N ASN A 69 -0.61 -3.22 -16.72
CA ASN A 69 0.42 -2.18 -16.78
C ASN A 69 0.18 -1.09 -15.73
N ASP A 70 -1.06 -0.67 -15.58
CA ASP A 70 -1.40 0.37 -14.62
C ASP A 70 -1.18 -0.10 -13.19
N ASN A 71 -1.60 -1.31 -12.88
CA ASN A 71 -1.49 -1.85 -11.52
C ASN A 71 -0.04 -2.13 -11.15
N LEU A 72 0.75 -2.63 -12.11
CA LEU A 72 2.17 -2.86 -11.88
C LEU A 72 2.91 -1.55 -11.66
N MET A 73 2.64 -0.54 -12.49
CA MET A 73 3.27 0.76 -12.37
C MET A 73 2.92 1.42 -11.03
N GLU A 74 1.67 1.33 -10.60
CA GLU A 74 1.24 1.86 -9.31
C GLU A 74 2.01 1.19 -8.16
N MET A 75 2.18 -0.13 -8.23
CA MET A 75 2.94 -0.85 -7.22
C MET A 75 4.39 -0.39 -7.17
N LEU A 76 5.03 -0.23 -8.33
CA LEU A 76 6.43 0.21 -8.40
C LEU A 76 6.61 1.61 -7.84
N ILE A 77 5.68 2.52 -8.13
CA ILE A 77 5.73 3.88 -7.61
C ILE A 77 5.52 3.88 -6.10
N MET A 78 4.64 3.02 -5.59
CA MET A 78 4.43 2.90 -4.16
C MET A 78 5.68 2.37 -3.45
N VAL A 79 6.35 1.36 -4.02
CA VAL A 79 7.60 0.85 -3.47
C VAL A 79 8.64 1.97 -3.40
N ASP A 80 8.77 2.76 -4.46
CA ASP A 80 9.71 3.88 -4.48
C ASP A 80 9.37 4.91 -3.41
N ALA A 81 8.10 5.23 -3.24
CA ALA A 81 7.67 6.19 -2.22
C ALA A 81 8.00 5.70 -0.81
N LEU A 82 7.85 4.41 -0.55
CA LEU A 82 8.14 3.84 0.77
C LEU A 82 9.63 3.75 1.07
N LYS A 83 10.47 3.75 0.05
CA LYS A 83 11.93 3.70 0.22
C LYS A 83 12.55 5.05 0.57
N ARG A 84 11.82 6.12 0.42
CA ARG A 84 12.35 7.47 0.67
C ARG A 84 12.23 7.96 2.14
#